data_7d865a07746084dde9dba83ee8246750
#
_entry.id   7d865a07746084dde9dba83ee8246750
#
_cell.length_a   1.000
_cell.length_b   1.000
_cell.length_c   1.000
_cell.angle_alpha   90.00
_cell.angle_beta   90.00
_cell.angle_gamma   90.00
#
_symmetry.space_group_name_H-M   'P 1'
#
loop_
_entity.id
_entity.type
_entity.pdbx_description
1 polymer ?
#
loop_
_entity_poly.entity_id
_entity_poly.type
_entity_poly.pdbx_seq_one_letter_code
_entity_poly.pdbx_strand_id
1 'polypeptide(L)'
;YVTFDTYLQDFDVLNRNKRYYDGDNVWGCIKNDMRIQSLLQSNGWFGEFEHPVPMTVSEKLSPERIKNVPPEKRAFKIMNPRIEGNKLAATIQSAQGEVGEGFGKEVVAGWIAQFSARAIAVMTNRNGKPYVMMKQLITYDSPWFPSHEVAHQTSSPKATFKPFIESVKSGLNDVKTAVEAAVIPLKEILTNIGHSDPSTQLILESFDL
;
A
#
# COMPACT_ATOMS: atom_id res chain seq x y z
N TYR A 1 0.43 0.99 -8.01
CA TYR A 1 0.64 1.41 -6.60
C TYR A 1 -0.06 2.72 -6.32
N VAL A 2 -0.55 2.89 -5.10
CA VAL A 2 -1.11 4.15 -4.60
C VAL A 2 -0.13 4.74 -3.59
N THR A 3 0.21 6.01 -3.74
CA THR A 3 1.19 6.69 -2.88
C THR A 3 0.61 8.01 -2.38
N PHE A 4 0.83 8.31 -1.10
CA PHE A 4 0.39 9.55 -0.45
C PHE A 4 1.24 9.86 0.78
N ASP A 5 1.22 11.11 1.23
CA ASP A 5 1.83 11.52 2.50
C ASP A 5 0.85 11.43 3.65
N THR A 6 1.37 11.20 4.85
CA THR A 6 0.58 11.04 6.07
C THR A 6 1.34 11.54 7.30
N TYR A 7 0.59 11.86 8.37
CA TYR A 7 1.13 11.83 9.71
C TYR A 7 0.88 10.46 10.33
N LEU A 8 1.88 9.90 11.00
CA LEU A 8 1.81 8.61 11.70
C LEU A 8 1.44 8.76 13.17
N GLN A 9 1.87 9.85 13.81
CA GLN A 9 1.50 10.25 15.18
C GLN A 9 1.97 11.67 15.47
N ASP A 10 1.50 12.24 16.57
CA ASP A 10 2.02 13.45 17.20
C ASP A 10 2.74 13.16 18.51
N PHE A 11 3.49 14.13 19.00
CA PHE A 11 4.31 14.04 20.20
C PHE A 11 3.88 15.06 21.24
N ASP A 12 4.02 14.68 22.51
CA ASP A 12 3.73 15.53 23.67
C ASP A 12 2.28 16.05 23.72
N VAL A 13 1.37 15.37 23.00
CA VAL A 13 -0.06 15.60 22.98
C VAL A 13 -0.77 14.41 23.62
N LEU A 14 -1.83 14.69 24.42
CA LEU A 14 -2.65 13.65 25.01
C LEU A 14 -3.48 12.96 23.93
N ASN A 15 -3.18 11.70 23.65
CA ASN A 15 -3.91 10.93 22.65
C ASN A 15 -5.25 10.38 23.19
N ARG A 16 -6.04 9.72 22.34
CA ARG A 16 -7.35 9.12 22.71
C ARG A 16 -7.23 8.08 23.83
N ASN A 17 -6.08 7.40 23.95
CA ASN A 17 -5.81 6.43 25.00
C ASN A 17 -5.31 7.08 26.31
N LYS A 18 -5.42 8.42 26.43
CA LYS A 18 -4.98 9.22 27.57
C LYS A 18 -3.49 9.03 27.90
N ARG A 19 -2.65 9.00 26.88
CA ARG A 19 -1.19 8.81 26.96
C ARG A 19 -0.47 9.85 26.13
N TYR A 20 0.77 10.13 26.51
CA TYR A 20 1.70 10.97 25.77
C TYR A 20 2.80 10.13 25.15
N TYR A 21 3.35 10.57 24.04
CA TYR A 21 4.53 9.98 23.40
C TYR A 21 5.62 11.05 23.29
N ASP A 22 6.82 10.69 23.69
CA ASP A 22 8.00 11.55 23.61
C ASP A 22 8.58 11.48 22.20
N GLY A 23 8.71 12.64 21.55
CA GLY A 23 9.18 12.71 20.16
C GLY A 23 10.62 12.23 19.98
N ASP A 24 11.51 12.56 20.92
CA ASP A 24 12.91 12.11 20.86
C ASP A 24 13.02 10.60 21.04
N ASN A 25 12.21 10.01 21.92
CA ASN A 25 12.16 8.58 22.13
C ASN A 25 11.65 7.86 20.87
N VAL A 26 10.55 8.30 20.27
CA VAL A 26 9.99 7.68 19.06
C VAL A 26 10.95 7.83 17.88
N TRP A 27 11.49 9.03 17.67
CA TRP A 27 12.45 9.28 16.63
C TRP A 27 13.75 8.49 16.80
N GLY A 28 14.21 8.38 18.06
CA GLY A 28 15.34 7.54 18.44
C GLY A 28 15.13 6.06 18.07
N CYS A 29 13.93 5.53 18.26
CA CYS A 29 13.57 4.16 17.86
C CYS A 29 13.64 3.97 16.33
N ILE A 30 13.34 5.01 15.53
CA ILE A 30 13.46 4.93 14.08
C ILE A 30 14.92 5.08 13.64
N LYS A 31 15.59 6.14 14.13
CA LYS A 31 16.93 6.52 13.65
C LYS A 31 18.03 5.55 14.06
N ASN A 32 17.94 4.98 15.27
CA ASN A 32 18.99 4.18 15.87
C ASN A 32 18.76 2.66 15.81
N ASP A 33 17.55 2.22 15.42
CA ASP A 33 17.27 0.78 15.25
C ASP A 33 17.78 0.33 13.87
N MET A 34 18.86 -0.47 13.87
CA MET A 34 19.48 -1.01 12.65
C MET A 34 18.51 -1.83 11.81
N ARG A 35 17.52 -2.50 12.44
CA ARG A 35 16.50 -3.26 11.73
C ARG A 35 15.60 -2.32 10.92
N ILE A 36 15.10 -1.22 11.54
CA ILE A 36 14.27 -0.24 10.83
C ILE A 36 15.08 0.43 9.72
N GLN A 37 16.34 0.80 9.98
CA GLN A 37 17.19 1.39 8.95
C GLN A 37 17.40 0.43 7.74
N SER A 38 17.64 -0.86 8.00
CA SER A 38 17.73 -1.87 6.94
C SER A 38 16.42 -2.03 6.17
N LEU A 39 15.28 -2.01 6.87
CA LEU A 39 13.97 -2.08 6.23
C LEU A 39 13.67 -0.85 5.37
N LEU A 40 14.07 0.34 5.80
CA LEU A 40 13.94 1.57 5.01
C LEU A 40 14.81 1.53 3.75
N GLN A 41 16.07 1.10 3.87
CA GLN A 41 17.00 0.95 2.73
C GLN A 41 16.49 -0.06 1.70
N SER A 42 15.89 -1.16 2.14
CA SER A 42 15.35 -2.21 1.27
C SER A 42 13.90 -1.96 0.82
N ASN A 43 13.28 -0.83 1.19
CA ASN A 43 11.86 -0.57 0.99
C ASN A 43 10.95 -1.68 1.58
N GLY A 44 11.38 -2.28 2.68
CA GLY A 44 10.75 -3.43 3.34
C GLY A 44 10.02 -3.12 4.65
N TRP A 45 9.86 -1.85 5.03
CA TRP A 45 9.12 -1.48 6.24
C TRP A 45 7.62 -1.45 5.96
N PHE A 46 6.95 -2.57 6.23
CA PHE A 46 5.54 -2.79 5.93
C PHE A 46 4.65 -2.60 7.15
N GLY A 47 3.40 -2.17 6.92
CA GLY A 47 2.28 -2.18 7.85
C GLY A 47 1.13 -3.06 7.35
N GLU A 48 0.19 -3.36 8.26
CA GLU A 48 -1.01 -4.17 8.01
C GLU A 48 -2.29 -3.34 8.15
N PHE A 49 -3.42 -3.88 7.65
CA PHE A 49 -4.73 -3.48 8.15
C PHE A 49 -4.87 -3.99 9.58
N GLU A 50 -5.31 -3.13 10.49
CA GLU A 50 -5.46 -3.40 11.91
C GLU A 50 -4.18 -3.94 12.59
N HIS A 51 -4.14 -3.82 13.90
CA HIS A 51 -3.11 -4.49 14.69
C HIS A 51 -3.37 -6.01 14.71
N PRO A 52 -2.32 -6.84 14.77
CA PRO A 52 -2.52 -8.26 14.96
C PRO A 52 -3.30 -8.53 16.24
N VAL A 53 -4.37 -9.29 16.12
CA VAL A 53 -5.20 -9.74 17.25
C VAL A 53 -5.14 -11.26 17.36
N PRO A 54 -5.27 -11.84 18.56
CA PRO A 54 -5.41 -13.29 18.71
C PRO A 54 -6.72 -13.76 18.05
N MET A 55 -6.69 -14.95 17.46
CA MET A 55 -7.89 -15.54 16.82
C MET A 55 -8.97 -15.92 17.84
N THR A 56 -8.57 -16.21 19.08
CA THR A 56 -9.46 -16.52 20.19
C THR A 56 -9.07 -15.76 21.44
N VAL A 57 -9.99 -15.56 22.39
CA VAL A 57 -9.75 -14.86 23.66
C VAL A 57 -8.68 -15.55 24.51
N SER A 58 -8.51 -16.85 24.39
CA SER A 58 -7.52 -17.67 25.12
C SER A 58 -6.15 -17.70 24.46
N GLU A 59 -6.04 -17.31 23.19
CA GLU A 59 -4.80 -17.35 22.43
C GLU A 59 -3.96 -16.10 22.72
N LYS A 60 -2.67 -16.31 22.95
CA LYS A 60 -1.70 -15.22 23.00
C LYS A 60 -0.98 -15.11 21.67
N LEU A 61 -0.86 -13.89 21.15
CA LEU A 61 -0.02 -13.65 19.98
C LEU A 61 1.41 -14.08 20.25
N SER A 62 2.01 -14.82 19.32
CA SER A 62 3.42 -15.15 19.42
C SER A 62 4.28 -13.89 19.31
N PRO A 63 5.45 -13.87 19.95
CA PRO A 63 6.40 -12.77 19.80
C PRO A 63 6.77 -12.51 18.33
N GLU A 64 6.87 -13.57 17.52
CA GLU A 64 7.15 -13.48 16.09
C GLU A 64 6.02 -12.75 15.35
N ARG A 65 4.77 -13.04 15.66
CA ARG A 65 3.62 -12.39 15.04
C ARG A 65 3.52 -10.92 15.41
N ILE A 66 3.88 -10.57 16.64
CA ILE A 66 3.93 -9.16 17.08
C ILE A 66 5.02 -8.40 16.32
N LYS A 67 6.21 -9.00 16.17
CA LYS A 67 7.40 -8.35 15.62
C LYS A 67 7.48 -8.33 14.09
N ASN A 68 6.69 -9.13 13.40
CA ASN A 68 6.76 -9.28 11.97
C ASN A 68 5.43 -8.98 11.28
N VAL A 69 5.53 -8.48 10.05
CA VAL A 69 4.41 -8.34 9.10
C VAL A 69 4.55 -9.45 8.07
N PRO A 70 3.74 -10.53 8.15
CA PRO A 70 3.82 -11.64 7.19
C PRO A 70 3.51 -11.13 5.77
N PRO A 71 4.10 -11.73 4.72
CA PRO A 71 3.91 -11.28 3.34
C PRO A 71 2.45 -11.15 2.92
N GLU A 72 1.61 -12.09 3.32
CA GLU A 72 0.17 -12.14 3.01
C GLU A 72 -0.68 -11.09 3.75
N LYS A 73 -0.09 -10.36 4.71
CA LYS A 73 -0.75 -9.29 5.49
C LYS A 73 -0.25 -7.89 5.15
N ARG A 74 0.72 -7.75 4.26
CA ARG A 74 1.30 -6.47 3.89
C ARG A 74 0.30 -5.59 3.15
N ALA A 75 -0.20 -4.56 3.82
CA ALA A 75 -1.12 -3.60 3.22
C ALA A 75 -0.39 -2.44 2.53
N PHE A 76 0.69 -1.95 3.13
CA PHE A 76 1.44 -0.79 2.62
C PHE A 76 2.89 -0.82 3.10
N LYS A 77 3.71 0.00 2.44
CA LYS A 77 5.08 0.34 2.85
C LYS A 77 5.13 1.72 3.46
N ILE A 78 6.00 1.88 4.44
CA ILE A 78 6.32 3.15 5.07
C ILE A 78 7.67 3.62 4.54
N MET A 79 7.72 4.80 3.98
CA MET A 79 8.91 5.38 3.35
C MET A 79 9.13 6.80 3.87
N ASN A 80 10.38 7.27 3.81
CA ASN A 80 10.76 8.65 4.12
C ASN A 80 10.19 9.18 5.45
N PRO A 81 10.34 8.44 6.58
CA PRO A 81 9.92 8.96 7.88
C PRO A 81 10.73 10.22 8.22
N ARG A 82 10.03 11.26 8.69
CA ARG A 82 10.62 12.55 9.01
C ARG A 82 9.84 13.26 10.09
N ILE A 83 10.51 14.17 10.79
CA ILE A 83 9.86 15.02 11.80
C ILE A 83 9.37 16.30 11.13
N GLU A 84 8.11 16.63 11.32
CA GLU A 84 7.47 17.88 10.91
C GLU A 84 6.81 18.55 12.12
N GLY A 85 7.49 19.52 12.72
CA GLY A 85 7.07 20.13 13.98
C GLY A 85 7.01 19.09 15.10
N ASN A 86 5.84 18.92 15.72
CA ASN A 86 5.60 17.90 16.75
C ASN A 86 4.96 16.62 16.17
N LYS A 87 5.18 16.29 14.90
CA LYS A 87 4.58 15.13 14.24
C LYS A 87 5.62 14.28 13.55
N LEU A 88 5.37 12.99 13.50
CA LEU A 88 6.07 12.05 12.62
C LEU A 88 5.29 11.95 11.31
N ALA A 89 5.89 12.42 10.25
CA ALA A 89 5.38 12.29 8.89
C ALA A 89 6.07 11.15 8.15
N ALA A 90 5.39 10.59 7.14
CA ALA A 90 5.94 9.59 6.24
C ALA A 90 5.23 9.61 4.89
N THR A 91 5.82 8.95 3.91
CA THR A 91 5.18 8.61 2.64
C THR A 91 4.73 7.15 2.70
N ILE A 92 3.48 6.90 2.36
CA ILE A 92 2.88 5.56 2.29
C ILE A 92 2.74 5.14 0.84
N GLN A 93 3.07 3.87 0.55
CA GLN A 93 2.80 3.26 -0.74
C GLN A 93 2.09 1.92 -0.53
N SER A 94 0.98 1.67 -1.24
CA SER A 94 0.30 0.38 -1.21
C SER A 94 1.29 -0.76 -1.54
N ALA A 95 1.21 -1.88 -0.82
CA ALA A 95 2.06 -3.04 -1.06
C ALA A 95 1.62 -3.80 -2.32
N GLN A 96 2.42 -4.75 -2.75
CA GLN A 96 2.04 -5.72 -3.78
C GLN A 96 1.18 -6.83 -3.15
N GLY A 97 0.38 -7.48 -3.98
CA GLY A 97 -0.51 -8.55 -3.57
C GLY A 97 -1.90 -8.07 -3.19
N GLU A 98 -2.79 -9.01 -2.95
CA GLU A 98 -4.24 -8.78 -2.78
C GLU A 98 -4.55 -7.77 -1.66
N VAL A 99 -3.91 -7.89 -0.51
CA VAL A 99 -4.13 -6.99 0.64
C VAL A 99 -3.65 -5.57 0.33
N GLY A 100 -2.48 -5.42 -0.31
CA GLY A 100 -1.95 -4.10 -0.68
C GLY A 100 -2.74 -3.45 -1.82
N GLU A 101 -3.23 -4.23 -2.77
CA GLU A 101 -4.13 -3.74 -3.81
C GLU A 101 -5.47 -3.30 -3.24
N GLY A 102 -6.02 -4.08 -2.30
CA GLY A 102 -7.23 -3.73 -1.55
C GLY A 102 -7.07 -2.40 -0.82
N PHE A 103 -5.98 -2.24 -0.05
CA PHE A 103 -5.63 -0.99 0.61
C PHE A 103 -5.60 0.19 -0.37
N GLY A 104 -4.91 0.03 -1.51
CA GLY A 104 -4.81 1.08 -2.52
C GLY A 104 -6.17 1.44 -3.13
N LYS A 105 -7.03 0.46 -3.39
CA LYS A 105 -8.38 0.67 -3.95
C LYS A 105 -9.27 1.45 -2.97
N GLU A 106 -9.25 1.11 -1.68
CA GLU A 106 -10.02 1.82 -0.65
C GLU A 106 -9.57 3.29 -0.54
N VAL A 107 -8.27 3.55 -0.53
CA VAL A 107 -7.73 4.91 -0.48
C VAL A 107 -8.13 5.73 -1.72
N VAL A 108 -8.06 5.15 -2.91
CA VAL A 108 -8.49 5.83 -4.15
C VAL A 108 -10.00 6.04 -4.17
N ALA A 109 -10.78 5.13 -3.57
CA ALA A 109 -12.22 5.27 -3.43
C ALA A 109 -12.65 6.35 -2.42
N GLY A 110 -11.69 6.96 -1.72
CA GLY A 110 -11.93 8.08 -0.80
C GLY A 110 -11.85 7.73 0.68
N TRP A 111 -11.48 6.48 1.03
CA TRP A 111 -11.18 6.18 2.42
C TRP A 111 -9.89 6.90 2.85
N ILE A 112 -9.97 7.62 3.97
CA ILE A 112 -8.83 8.31 4.57
C ILE A 112 -8.10 7.32 5.47
N ALA A 113 -6.95 6.81 5.01
CA ALA A 113 -6.14 5.88 5.77
C ALA A 113 -5.64 6.53 7.08
N GLN A 114 -5.72 5.78 8.16
CA GLN A 114 -5.33 6.18 9.52
C GLN A 114 -4.22 5.25 10.01
N PHE A 115 -3.43 5.71 10.99
CA PHE A 115 -2.23 4.97 11.40
C PHE A 115 -2.09 4.88 12.92
N SER A 116 -1.52 3.78 13.40
CA SER A 116 -1.22 3.56 14.82
C SER A 116 0.05 2.73 15.00
N ALA A 117 0.87 3.11 15.97
CA ALA A 117 2.14 2.45 16.24
C ALA A 117 1.95 1.04 16.82
N ARG A 118 2.69 0.07 16.28
CA ARG A 118 2.93 -1.25 16.87
C ARG A 118 4.31 -1.24 17.49
N ALA A 119 4.39 -1.30 18.81
CA ALA A 119 5.65 -1.17 19.54
C ALA A 119 5.66 -2.02 20.81
N ILE A 120 6.86 -2.37 21.27
CA ILE A 120 7.11 -2.84 22.63
C ILE A 120 7.46 -1.61 23.44
N ALA A 121 6.68 -1.33 24.50
CA ALA A 121 6.82 -0.11 25.26
C ALA A 121 6.57 -0.33 26.75
N VAL A 122 6.99 0.63 27.55
CA VAL A 122 6.68 0.72 28.99
C VAL A 122 6.00 2.04 29.28
N MET A 123 5.16 2.05 30.30
CA MET A 123 4.55 3.28 30.81
C MET A 123 5.48 3.92 31.84
N THR A 124 5.66 5.24 31.73
CA THR A 124 6.37 6.04 32.75
C THR A 124 5.49 7.23 33.15
N ASN A 125 5.71 7.76 34.34
CA ASN A 125 5.09 9.01 34.77
C ASN A 125 6.12 10.12 34.71
N ARG A 126 5.83 11.22 34.04
CA ARG A 126 6.64 12.43 33.99
C ARG A 126 5.78 13.61 34.42
N ASN A 127 6.04 14.15 35.60
CA ASN A 127 5.29 15.29 36.15
C ASN A 127 3.76 15.07 36.14
N GLY A 128 3.32 13.90 36.60
CA GLY A 128 1.89 13.53 36.62
C GLY A 128 1.28 13.10 35.30
N LYS A 129 2.06 13.10 34.20
CA LYS A 129 1.59 12.71 32.86
C LYS A 129 2.05 11.29 32.49
N PRO A 130 1.15 10.42 32.00
CA PRO A 130 1.49 9.06 31.58
C PRO A 130 2.14 9.06 30.21
N TYR A 131 3.43 8.81 30.14
CA TYR A 131 4.19 8.68 28.89
C TYR A 131 4.41 7.23 28.50
N VAL A 132 4.22 6.94 27.22
CA VAL A 132 4.64 5.69 26.57
C VAL A 132 6.09 5.85 26.12
N MET A 133 6.97 5.05 26.71
CA MET A 133 8.37 4.96 26.31
C MET A 133 8.57 3.70 25.46
N MET A 134 8.73 3.90 24.17
CA MET A 134 9.01 2.80 23.24
C MET A 134 10.40 2.22 23.50
N LYS A 135 10.45 0.91 23.70
CA LYS A 135 11.68 0.12 23.76
C LYS A 135 12.06 -0.39 22.37
N GLN A 136 11.06 -0.72 21.58
CA GLN A 136 11.22 -1.14 20.19
C GLN A 136 9.98 -0.75 19.40
N LEU A 137 10.15 0.05 18.37
CA LEU A 137 9.10 0.30 17.38
C LEU A 137 9.16 -0.84 16.34
N ILE A 138 8.03 -1.46 16.10
CA ILE A 138 7.92 -2.54 15.09
C ILE A 138 7.55 -1.94 13.74
N THR A 139 6.37 -1.33 13.69
CA THR A 139 5.83 -0.68 12.50
C THR A 139 4.67 0.24 12.88
N TYR A 140 4.00 0.80 11.89
CA TYR A 140 2.67 1.40 12.00
C TYR A 140 1.69 0.55 11.21
N ASP A 141 0.53 0.30 11.79
CA ASP A 141 -0.59 -0.37 11.12
C ASP A 141 -1.70 0.63 10.83
N SER A 142 -2.66 0.24 10.00
CA SER A 142 -3.78 1.09 9.61
C SER A 142 -5.09 0.60 10.24
N PRO A 143 -5.38 0.95 11.50
CA PRO A 143 -6.62 0.58 12.17
C PRO A 143 -7.77 1.53 11.81
N TRP A 144 -9.01 1.07 12.01
CA TRP A 144 -10.19 1.89 11.88
C TRP A 144 -10.25 3.05 12.87
N PHE A 145 -9.65 2.88 14.07
CA PHE A 145 -9.64 3.88 15.14
C PHE A 145 -8.23 4.06 15.70
N PRO A 146 -7.44 4.99 15.15
CA PRO A 146 -6.09 5.27 15.64
C PRO A 146 -6.14 5.98 16.99
N SER A 147 -5.08 5.82 17.77
CA SER A 147 -4.93 6.49 19.06
C SER A 147 -4.62 7.99 18.93
N HIS A 148 -4.02 8.42 17.85
CA HIS A 148 -3.68 9.82 17.54
C HIS A 148 -4.65 10.39 16.50
N GLU A 149 -5.26 11.53 16.79
CA GLU A 149 -6.24 12.16 15.89
C GLU A 149 -5.62 12.64 14.58
N VAL A 150 -4.38 13.07 14.64
CA VAL A 150 -3.63 13.56 13.46
C VAL A 150 -3.05 12.45 12.59
N ALA A 151 -3.07 11.20 13.06
CA ALA A 151 -2.46 10.05 12.38
C ALA A 151 -3.31 9.59 11.20
N HIS A 152 -3.38 10.41 10.16
CA HIS A 152 -4.15 10.15 8.95
C HIS A 152 -3.48 10.72 7.71
N GLN A 153 -3.94 10.26 6.56
CA GLN A 153 -3.54 10.76 5.23
C GLN A 153 -3.65 12.28 5.14
N THR A 154 -2.59 12.93 4.64
CA THR A 154 -2.49 14.41 4.53
C THR A 154 -2.45 14.92 3.11
N SER A 155 -2.22 14.04 2.12
CA SER A 155 -2.21 14.39 0.71
C SER A 155 -3.14 13.53 -0.12
N SER A 156 -3.57 14.03 -1.28
CA SER A 156 -4.33 13.23 -2.24
C SER A 156 -3.52 12.04 -2.74
N PRO A 157 -4.14 10.87 -2.88
CA PRO A 157 -3.45 9.68 -3.35
C PRO A 157 -3.05 9.82 -4.82
N LYS A 158 -1.83 9.39 -5.15
CA LYS A 158 -1.32 9.30 -6.52
C LYS A 158 -1.27 7.84 -6.93
N ALA A 159 -2.04 7.45 -7.93
CA ALA A 159 -2.03 6.10 -8.46
C ALA A 159 -1.04 5.96 -9.63
N THR A 160 -0.22 4.92 -9.60
CA THR A 160 0.72 4.58 -10.68
C THR A 160 0.33 3.20 -11.25
N PHE A 161 -0.13 3.18 -12.49
CA PHE A 161 -0.65 1.99 -13.16
C PHE A 161 0.35 1.35 -14.16
N LYS A 162 1.65 1.65 -14.06
CA LYS A 162 2.66 1.16 -15.01
C LYS A 162 2.57 -0.33 -15.36
N PRO A 163 2.50 -1.27 -14.37
CA PRO A 163 2.43 -2.70 -14.69
C PRO A 163 1.17 -3.11 -15.47
N PHE A 164 0.04 -2.46 -15.16
CA PHE A 164 -1.23 -2.74 -15.82
C PHE A 164 -1.25 -2.26 -17.28
N ILE A 165 -0.69 -1.09 -17.54
CA ILE A 165 -0.62 -0.55 -18.92
C ILE A 165 0.28 -1.42 -19.80
N GLU A 166 1.39 -1.93 -19.29
CA GLU A 166 2.28 -2.82 -20.05
C GLU A 166 1.62 -4.17 -20.34
N SER A 167 0.91 -4.76 -19.40
CA SER A 167 0.19 -6.02 -19.62
C SER A 167 -1.00 -5.86 -20.58
N VAL A 168 -1.71 -4.73 -20.52
CA VAL A 168 -2.80 -4.43 -21.47
C VAL A 168 -2.25 -4.17 -22.87
N LYS A 169 -1.13 -3.45 -23.03
CA LYS A 169 -0.48 -3.25 -24.32
C LYS A 169 0.02 -4.57 -24.93
N SER A 170 0.62 -5.45 -24.11
CA SER A 170 1.03 -6.78 -24.55
C SER A 170 -0.18 -7.59 -25.04
N GLY A 171 -1.25 -7.68 -24.22
CA GLY A 171 -2.46 -8.39 -24.59
C GLY A 171 -3.15 -7.84 -25.85
N LEU A 172 -3.17 -6.52 -26.04
CA LEU A 172 -3.69 -5.90 -27.26
C LEU A 172 -2.84 -6.22 -28.50
N ASN A 173 -1.52 -6.25 -28.37
CA ASN A 173 -0.64 -6.65 -29.46
C ASN A 173 -0.82 -8.12 -29.82
N ASP A 174 -0.98 -9.01 -28.83
CA ASP A 174 -1.23 -10.43 -29.05
C ASP A 174 -2.56 -10.66 -29.78
N VAL A 175 -3.62 -9.93 -29.40
CA VAL A 175 -4.93 -9.97 -30.07
C VAL A 175 -4.82 -9.43 -31.48
N LYS A 176 -4.13 -8.30 -31.70
CA LYS A 176 -3.92 -7.73 -33.02
C LYS A 176 -3.19 -8.70 -33.93
N THR A 177 -2.11 -9.31 -33.48
CA THR A 177 -1.34 -10.32 -34.24
C THR A 177 -2.20 -11.54 -34.56
N ALA A 178 -3.03 -12.02 -33.62
CA ALA A 178 -3.93 -13.15 -33.85
C ALA A 178 -5.02 -12.82 -34.88
N VAL A 179 -5.58 -11.61 -34.85
CA VAL A 179 -6.56 -11.15 -35.84
C VAL A 179 -5.92 -11.01 -37.23
N GLU A 180 -4.74 -10.40 -37.34
CA GLU A 180 -4.00 -10.29 -38.61
C GLU A 180 -3.70 -11.68 -39.19
N ALA A 181 -3.24 -12.63 -38.36
CA ALA A 181 -2.97 -14.01 -38.81
C ALA A 181 -4.23 -14.77 -39.29
N ALA A 182 -5.41 -14.43 -38.76
CA ALA A 182 -6.68 -15.03 -39.16
C ALA A 182 -7.26 -14.38 -40.45
N VAL A 183 -7.01 -13.08 -40.66
CA VAL A 183 -7.53 -12.32 -41.79
C VAL A 183 -6.82 -12.69 -43.09
N ILE A 184 -5.50 -12.95 -43.06
CA ILE A 184 -4.71 -13.30 -44.25
C ILE A 184 -5.28 -14.55 -44.97
N PRO A 185 -5.51 -15.70 -44.28
CA PRO A 185 -6.11 -16.87 -44.92
C PRO A 185 -7.52 -16.64 -45.46
N LEU A 186 -8.32 -15.81 -44.74
CA LEU A 186 -9.67 -15.46 -45.21
C LEU A 186 -9.65 -14.63 -46.52
N LYS A 187 -8.75 -13.65 -46.61
CA LYS A 187 -8.57 -12.87 -47.85
C LYS A 187 -8.13 -13.77 -49.01
N GLU A 188 -7.21 -14.70 -48.81
CA GLU A 188 -6.77 -15.66 -49.84
C GLU A 188 -7.89 -16.60 -50.27
N ILE A 189 -8.71 -17.11 -49.35
CA ILE A 189 -9.86 -17.96 -49.67
C ILE A 189 -10.90 -17.19 -50.50
N LEU A 190 -11.25 -15.96 -50.11
CA LEU A 190 -12.22 -15.12 -50.80
C LEU A 190 -11.74 -14.75 -52.21
N THR A 191 -10.44 -14.50 -52.41
CA THR A 191 -9.83 -14.20 -53.69
C THR A 191 -9.86 -15.44 -54.61
N ASN A 192 -9.60 -16.65 -54.08
CA ASN A 192 -9.59 -17.90 -54.81
C ASN A 192 -10.98 -18.40 -55.25
N ILE A 193 -12.06 -17.99 -54.54
CA ILE A 193 -13.45 -18.33 -54.90
C ILE A 193 -13.98 -17.52 -56.10
N GLY A 194 -13.26 -16.48 -56.53
CA GLY A 194 -13.60 -15.72 -57.73
C GLY A 194 -14.92 -14.93 -57.69
N HIS A 195 -15.42 -14.65 -56.48
CA HIS A 195 -16.62 -13.82 -56.29
C HIS A 195 -16.27 -12.33 -56.44
N SER A 196 -16.63 -11.75 -57.55
CA SER A 196 -16.64 -10.29 -57.79
C SER A 196 -17.95 -9.65 -57.35
N ASP A 197 -18.58 -10.17 -56.29
CA ASP A 197 -19.79 -9.59 -55.73
C ASP A 197 -19.44 -8.33 -54.90
N PRO A 198 -20.14 -7.20 -55.11
CA PRO A 198 -19.92 -5.97 -54.33
C PRO A 198 -20.01 -6.14 -52.81
N SER A 199 -20.79 -7.10 -52.33
CA SER A 199 -20.88 -7.45 -50.92
C SER A 199 -19.59 -8.07 -50.37
N THR A 200 -18.86 -8.84 -51.16
CA THR A 200 -17.57 -9.45 -50.81
C THR A 200 -16.47 -8.39 -50.74
N GLN A 201 -16.53 -7.38 -51.62
CA GLN A 201 -15.60 -6.26 -51.63
C GLN A 201 -15.76 -5.39 -50.37
N LEU A 202 -16.99 -5.14 -49.92
CA LEU A 202 -17.30 -4.42 -48.69
C LEU A 202 -16.78 -5.15 -47.44
N ILE A 203 -16.84 -6.47 -47.44
CA ILE A 203 -16.28 -7.30 -46.34
C ILE A 203 -14.76 -7.19 -46.31
N LEU A 204 -14.09 -7.26 -47.50
CA LEU A 204 -12.63 -7.12 -47.57
C LEU A 204 -12.13 -5.74 -47.13
N GLU A 205 -12.84 -4.66 -47.49
CA GLU A 205 -12.52 -3.30 -47.11
C GLU A 205 -12.73 -3.06 -45.58
N SER A 206 -13.65 -3.80 -44.94
CA SER A 206 -13.88 -3.70 -43.48
C SER A 206 -12.75 -4.30 -42.62
N PHE A 207 -11.85 -5.07 -43.26
CA PHE A 207 -10.66 -5.66 -42.58
C PHE A 207 -9.36 -4.87 -42.78
N ASP A 208 -9.38 -3.79 -43.57
CA ASP A 208 -8.24 -2.88 -43.68
C ASP A 208 -8.30 -1.85 -42.53
N LEU A 209 -7.72 -2.26 -41.36
CA LEU A 209 -7.49 -1.43 -40.15
C LEU A 209 -6.07 -0.88 -40.17
#